data_b31c6fbca81933bba58984d7c28e60ff
#
_entry.id   b31c6fbca81933bba58984d7c28e60ff
#
_cell.length_a   1.000
_cell.length_b   1.000
_cell.length_c   1.000
_cell.angle_alpha   90.00
_cell.angle_beta   90.00
_cell.angle_gamma   90.00
#
_symmetry.space_group_name_H-M   'P 1'
#
loop_
_entity.id
_entity.type
_entity.pdbx_description
1 polymer ?
#
loop_
_entity_poly.entity_id
_entity_poly.type
_entity_poly.pdbx_seq_one_letter_code
_entity_poly.pdbx_strand_id
1 'polypeptide(L)'
;MHHETASEFFKDLESRGDLETKTTEQYFDAQANTFLADRYIKGTCPNCGHGEAYGDQCEKCGKSLSPEELINPVSTLSGNAPIKKETTHWYLPLNRHEDFLRKWLLEEHANDWRPAVVGQCKSWIEGGLQPRAVTRDLDWGVKVPVAGGDGKVLYVWFDAPIGYISATKQWAINNDKDWKPYWNDPETKLVHFIGKDNICLLYTSDAADD
;
A
#
# COMPACT_ATOMS: atom_id res chain seq x y z
N MET A 1 -2.46 -21.07 2.39
CA MET A 1 -3.50 -20.27 3.10
C MET A 1 -3.37 -18.78 2.81
N HIS A 2 -2.37 -18.00 3.37
CA HIS A 2 -2.32 -16.54 3.18
C HIS A 2 -2.21 -16.13 1.70
N HIS A 3 -1.25 -16.66 0.94
CA HIS A 3 -1.10 -16.35 -0.49
C HIS A 3 -2.37 -16.65 -1.31
N GLU A 4 -3.07 -17.72 -1.00
CA GLU A 4 -4.34 -18.08 -1.65
C GLU A 4 -5.42 -17.06 -1.31
N THR A 5 -5.60 -16.75 -0.01
CA THR A 5 -6.59 -15.77 0.43
C THR A 5 -6.33 -14.38 -0.17
N ALA A 6 -5.09 -13.88 -0.12
CA ALA A 6 -4.73 -12.58 -0.72
C ALA A 6 -4.96 -12.57 -2.24
N SER A 7 -4.66 -13.69 -2.91
CA SER A 7 -4.92 -13.84 -4.35
C SER A 7 -6.42 -13.86 -4.67
N GLU A 8 -7.24 -14.48 -3.82
CA GLU A 8 -8.70 -14.48 -3.96
C GLU A 8 -9.26 -13.05 -3.84
N PHE A 9 -8.86 -12.31 -2.80
CA PHE A 9 -9.27 -10.91 -2.62
C PHE A 9 -8.88 -10.03 -3.80
N PHE A 10 -7.63 -10.15 -4.27
CA PHE A 10 -7.18 -9.36 -5.42
C PHE A 10 -7.99 -9.66 -6.69
N LYS A 11 -8.24 -10.94 -6.99
CA LYS A 11 -9.05 -11.36 -8.14
C LYS A 11 -10.49 -10.86 -8.05
N ASP A 12 -11.06 -10.87 -6.86
CA ASP A 12 -12.43 -10.41 -6.64
C ASP A 12 -12.54 -8.90 -6.90
N LEU A 13 -11.66 -8.10 -6.31
CA LEU A 13 -11.61 -6.65 -6.55
C LEU A 13 -11.36 -6.32 -8.04
N GLU A 14 -10.45 -7.03 -8.69
CA GLU A 14 -10.16 -6.83 -10.11
C GLU A 14 -11.38 -7.18 -10.98
N SER A 15 -12.03 -8.31 -10.69
CA SER A 15 -13.21 -8.76 -11.45
C SER A 15 -14.42 -7.83 -11.31
N ARG A 16 -14.56 -7.15 -10.19
CA ARG A 16 -15.60 -6.14 -9.96
C ARG A 16 -15.29 -4.78 -10.58
N GLY A 17 -14.04 -4.55 -11.03
CA GLY A 17 -13.59 -3.26 -11.54
C GLY A 17 -13.24 -2.25 -10.44
N ASP A 18 -12.98 -2.72 -9.23
CA ASP A 18 -12.58 -1.90 -8.08
C ASP A 18 -11.11 -1.50 -8.13
N LEU A 19 -10.32 -2.12 -9.01
CA LEU A 19 -8.93 -1.75 -9.26
C LEU A 19 -8.77 -1.05 -10.62
N GLU A 20 -7.88 -0.07 -10.67
CA GLU A 20 -7.49 0.61 -11.90
C GLU A 20 -6.05 0.25 -12.28
N THR A 21 -5.78 0.04 -13.56
CA THR A 21 -4.40 -0.12 -14.06
C THR A 21 -3.85 1.22 -14.53
N LYS A 22 -2.59 1.54 -14.16
CA LYS A 22 -1.87 2.72 -14.65
C LYS A 22 -0.46 2.34 -15.02
N THR A 23 -0.03 2.76 -16.20
CA THR A 23 1.36 2.65 -16.66
C THR A 23 2.09 3.93 -16.29
N THR A 24 3.21 3.80 -15.61
CA THR A 24 4.08 4.90 -15.19
C THR A 24 5.53 4.56 -15.49
N GLU A 25 6.37 5.58 -15.69
CA GLU A 25 7.80 5.38 -15.75
C GLU A 25 8.39 5.37 -14.34
N GLN A 26 9.21 4.36 -14.04
CA GLN A 26 9.93 4.23 -12.78
C GLN A 26 11.42 4.02 -13.03
N TYR A 27 12.25 4.32 -12.06
CA TYR A 27 13.68 4.06 -12.15
C TYR A 27 13.98 2.56 -12.12
N PHE A 28 14.83 2.13 -13.04
CA PHE A 28 15.23 0.75 -13.23
C PHE A 28 16.75 0.66 -13.27
N ASP A 29 17.31 -0.27 -12.52
CA ASP A 29 18.72 -0.60 -12.55
C ASP A 29 18.94 -1.69 -13.61
N ALA A 30 19.57 -1.32 -14.72
CA ALA A 30 19.79 -2.24 -15.82
C ALA A 30 20.84 -3.32 -15.48
N GLN A 31 21.78 -3.06 -14.56
CA GLN A 31 22.77 -4.04 -14.14
C GLN A 31 22.20 -5.03 -13.13
N ALA A 32 21.44 -4.54 -12.14
CA ALA A 32 20.75 -5.37 -11.16
C ALA A 32 19.46 -5.99 -11.74
N ASN A 33 19.04 -5.54 -12.95
CA ASN A 33 17.83 -5.98 -13.64
C ASN A 33 16.57 -5.89 -12.75
N THR A 34 16.41 -4.78 -12.01
CA THR A 34 15.28 -4.57 -11.11
C THR A 34 14.82 -3.13 -11.09
N PHE A 35 13.51 -2.92 -10.84
CA PHE A 35 13.00 -1.60 -10.50
C PHE A 35 13.48 -1.18 -9.12
N LEU A 36 13.72 0.12 -8.95
CA LEU A 36 14.27 0.69 -7.74
C LEU A 36 13.16 1.30 -6.88
N ALA A 37 13.01 0.80 -5.65
CA ALA A 37 12.26 1.52 -4.62
C ALA A 37 13.03 2.78 -4.19
N ASP A 38 12.32 3.77 -3.66
CA ASP A 38 12.84 5.10 -3.33
C ASP A 38 14.15 5.05 -2.51
N ARG A 39 14.27 4.12 -1.57
CA ARG A 39 15.46 3.90 -0.74
C ARG A 39 16.63 3.21 -1.46
N TYR A 40 16.40 2.70 -2.65
CA TYR A 40 17.47 2.16 -3.50
C TYR A 40 18.02 3.20 -4.49
N ILE A 41 17.59 4.46 -4.37
CA ILE A 41 18.06 5.57 -5.17
C ILE A 41 18.66 6.62 -4.25
N LYS A 42 19.88 7.04 -4.55
CA LYS A 42 20.55 8.16 -3.88
C LYS A 42 20.92 9.24 -4.90
N GLY A 43 21.08 10.46 -4.41
CA GLY A 43 21.53 11.58 -5.24
C GLY A 43 21.74 12.83 -4.42
N THR A 44 21.99 13.94 -5.11
CA THR A 44 22.18 15.23 -4.44
C THR A 44 20.82 15.86 -4.15
N CYS A 45 20.60 16.22 -2.89
CA CYS A 45 19.39 16.93 -2.45
C CYS A 45 19.29 18.31 -3.12
N PRO A 46 18.21 18.64 -3.81
CA PRO A 46 18.04 19.94 -4.46
C PRO A 46 17.89 21.10 -3.46
N ASN A 47 17.52 20.80 -2.20
CA ASN A 47 17.31 21.82 -1.18
C ASN A 47 18.58 22.23 -0.43
N CYS A 48 19.44 21.27 -0.05
CA CYS A 48 20.60 21.55 0.79
C CYS A 48 21.96 21.10 0.20
N GLY A 49 21.98 20.54 -1.00
CA GLY A 49 23.20 20.08 -1.68
C GLY A 49 23.84 18.82 -1.06
N HIS A 50 23.17 18.13 -0.14
CA HIS A 50 23.69 16.87 0.42
C HIS A 50 23.73 15.78 -0.65
N GLY A 51 24.91 15.21 -0.92
CA GLY A 51 25.15 14.26 -2.01
C GLY A 51 24.62 12.83 -1.80
N GLU A 52 24.16 12.50 -0.59
CA GLU A 52 23.73 11.17 -0.18
C GLU A 52 22.24 11.13 0.23
N ALA A 53 21.42 12.03 -0.34
CA ALA A 53 19.98 12.03 -0.06
C ALA A 53 19.30 10.84 -0.73
N TYR A 54 18.37 10.21 -0.02
CA TYR A 54 17.52 9.14 -0.56
C TYR A 54 16.35 9.68 -1.37
N GLY A 55 15.77 8.83 -2.20
CA GLY A 55 14.66 9.19 -3.07
C GLY A 55 13.36 9.55 -2.35
N ASP A 56 13.19 9.18 -1.09
CA ASP A 56 12.03 9.51 -0.27
C ASP A 56 12.27 10.72 0.65
N GLN A 57 13.51 10.91 1.11
CA GLN A 57 13.85 11.93 2.09
C GLN A 57 15.34 12.28 2.08
N CYS A 58 15.67 13.51 2.36
CA CYS A 58 17.03 13.93 2.65
C CYS A 58 17.34 13.77 4.14
N GLU A 59 18.25 12.88 4.50
CA GLU A 59 18.64 12.59 5.89
C GLU A 59 19.31 13.79 6.60
N LYS A 60 19.83 14.79 5.82
CA LYS A 60 20.48 15.98 6.38
C LYS A 60 19.52 17.11 6.70
N CYS A 61 18.58 17.42 5.83
CA CYS A 61 17.67 18.56 6.01
C CYS A 61 16.22 18.16 6.29
N GLY A 62 15.90 16.86 6.28
CA GLY A 62 14.58 16.33 6.56
C GLY A 62 13.52 16.59 5.48
N LYS A 63 13.91 17.20 4.34
CA LYS A 63 12.96 17.45 3.24
C LYS A 63 12.50 16.11 2.66
N SER A 64 11.19 15.90 2.56
CA SER A 64 10.61 14.83 1.77
C SER A 64 10.89 15.06 0.29
N LEU A 65 11.28 14.02 -0.41
CA LEU A 65 11.70 14.04 -1.81
C LEU A 65 10.94 12.99 -2.59
N SER A 66 10.93 13.13 -3.91
CA SER A 66 10.70 12.01 -4.83
C SER A 66 12.02 11.69 -5.56
N PRO A 67 12.19 10.46 -6.06
CA PRO A 67 13.40 10.08 -6.80
C PRO A 67 13.71 11.02 -7.98
N GLU A 68 12.69 11.60 -8.60
CA GLU A 68 12.79 12.54 -9.73
C GLU A 68 13.37 13.90 -9.34
N GLU A 69 13.26 14.28 -8.07
CA GLU A 69 13.82 15.56 -7.57
C GLU A 69 15.33 15.49 -7.32
N LEU A 70 15.88 14.26 -7.17
CA LEU A 70 17.30 14.09 -6.93
C LEU A 70 18.14 14.53 -8.12
N ILE A 71 19.21 15.27 -7.83
CA ILE A 71 20.21 15.64 -8.82
C ILE A 71 21.23 14.50 -8.92
N ASN A 72 21.49 14.03 -10.15
CA ASN A 72 22.39 12.90 -10.45
C ASN A 72 22.04 11.63 -9.65
N PRO A 73 20.83 11.08 -9.82
CA PRO A 73 20.43 9.86 -9.10
C PRO A 73 21.31 8.67 -9.47
N VAL A 74 21.65 7.86 -8.47
CA VAL A 74 22.39 6.60 -8.63
C VAL A 74 21.68 5.47 -7.89
N SER A 75 21.74 4.27 -8.44
CA SER A 75 21.29 3.06 -7.79
C SER A 75 22.23 2.68 -6.64
N THR A 76 21.68 2.40 -5.47
CA THR A 76 22.48 1.88 -4.34
C THR A 76 22.88 0.41 -4.53
N LEU A 77 22.27 -0.29 -5.50
CA LEU A 77 22.55 -1.70 -5.79
C LEU A 77 23.79 -1.86 -6.68
N SER A 78 23.87 -1.07 -7.77
CA SER A 78 24.96 -1.17 -8.74
C SER A 78 25.94 0.01 -8.70
N GLY A 79 25.55 1.14 -8.11
CA GLY A 79 26.30 2.39 -8.17
C GLY A 79 26.16 3.14 -9.50
N ASN A 80 25.37 2.62 -10.46
CA ASN A 80 25.17 3.24 -11.75
C ASN A 80 23.95 4.19 -11.76
N ALA A 81 23.95 5.10 -12.75
CA ALA A 81 22.77 5.92 -13.02
C ALA A 81 21.60 5.01 -13.48
N PRO A 82 20.44 5.06 -12.82
CA PRO A 82 19.29 4.29 -13.25
C PRO A 82 18.67 4.85 -14.53
N ILE A 83 17.99 4.00 -15.28
CA ILE A 83 17.21 4.40 -16.47
C ILE A 83 15.72 4.47 -16.11
N LYS A 84 14.95 5.23 -16.86
CA LYS A 84 13.49 5.21 -16.78
C LYS A 84 12.96 4.05 -17.62
N LYS A 85 12.02 3.28 -17.06
CA LYS A 85 11.36 2.15 -17.71
C LYS A 85 9.88 2.15 -17.34
N GLU A 86 9.02 1.91 -18.31
CA GLU A 86 7.59 1.78 -18.09
C GLU A 86 7.27 0.52 -17.28
N THR A 87 6.36 0.66 -16.33
CA THR A 87 5.73 -0.45 -15.62
C THR A 87 4.26 -0.15 -15.37
N THR A 88 3.44 -1.20 -15.37
CA THR A 88 2.00 -1.09 -15.12
C THR A 88 1.67 -1.69 -13.76
N HIS A 89 0.97 -0.93 -12.95
CA HIS A 89 0.52 -1.36 -11.63
C HIS A 89 -0.99 -1.25 -11.49
N TRP A 90 -1.56 -2.04 -10.58
CA TRP A 90 -2.94 -1.92 -10.12
C TRP A 90 -3.01 -0.95 -8.97
N TYR A 91 -4.05 -0.12 -8.97
CA TYR A 91 -4.30 0.91 -7.97
C TYR A 91 -5.69 0.72 -7.38
N LEU A 92 -5.78 0.79 -6.06
CA LEU A 92 -7.05 0.97 -5.35
C LEU A 92 -7.41 2.46 -5.41
N PRO A 93 -8.52 2.84 -6.06
CA PRO A 93 -8.92 4.24 -6.25
C PRO A 93 -9.61 4.80 -4.99
N LEU A 94 -8.85 5.02 -3.90
CA LEU A 94 -9.37 5.50 -2.61
C LEU A 94 -10.19 6.79 -2.72
N ASN A 95 -9.93 7.62 -3.71
CA ASN A 95 -10.72 8.82 -4.01
C ASN A 95 -12.20 8.50 -4.32
N ARG A 96 -12.52 7.32 -4.82
CA ARG A 96 -13.91 6.89 -5.05
C ARG A 96 -14.66 6.58 -3.75
N HIS A 97 -13.92 6.24 -2.69
CA HIS A 97 -14.46 5.89 -1.38
C HIS A 97 -14.42 7.06 -0.38
N GLU A 98 -14.01 8.26 -0.81
CA GLU A 98 -13.81 9.40 0.10
C GLU A 98 -15.09 9.81 0.82
N ASP A 99 -16.23 9.87 0.12
CA ASP A 99 -17.51 10.25 0.72
C ASP A 99 -18.00 9.21 1.72
N PHE A 100 -17.86 7.91 1.38
CA PHE A 100 -18.14 6.81 2.31
C PHE A 100 -17.27 6.89 3.55
N LEU A 101 -15.95 6.99 3.39
CA LEU A 101 -15.00 7.07 4.50
C LEU A 101 -15.23 8.32 5.36
N ARG A 102 -15.56 9.45 4.75
CA ARG A 102 -15.90 10.69 5.47
C ARG A 102 -17.10 10.47 6.37
N LYS A 103 -18.18 9.93 5.83
CA LYS A 103 -19.40 9.66 6.58
C LYS A 103 -19.14 8.65 7.70
N TRP A 104 -18.54 7.52 7.36
CA TRP A 104 -18.29 6.44 8.31
C TRP A 104 -17.36 6.86 9.46
N LEU A 105 -16.20 7.46 9.13
CA LEU A 105 -15.18 7.82 10.12
C LEU A 105 -15.52 9.08 10.93
N LEU A 106 -16.05 10.12 10.27
CA LEU A 106 -16.16 11.45 10.87
C LEU A 106 -17.55 11.78 11.40
N GLU A 107 -18.58 11.02 10.98
CA GLU A 107 -19.97 11.23 11.42
C GLU A 107 -20.47 10.06 12.27
N GLU A 108 -20.42 8.83 11.73
CA GLU A 108 -21.01 7.65 12.38
C GLU A 108 -20.15 7.11 13.53
N HIS A 109 -18.81 7.08 13.38
CA HIS A 109 -17.87 6.50 14.34
C HIS A 109 -16.92 7.52 15.00
N ALA A 110 -17.15 8.82 14.86
CA ALA A 110 -16.29 9.88 15.40
C ALA A 110 -16.06 9.77 16.93
N ASN A 111 -17.02 9.22 17.67
CA ASN A 111 -16.96 9.05 19.12
C ASN A 111 -16.50 7.66 19.57
N ASP A 112 -16.38 6.71 18.65
CA ASP A 112 -16.00 5.33 18.97
C ASP A 112 -14.47 5.16 19.01
N TRP A 113 -13.76 6.07 18.35
CA TRP A 113 -12.32 6.01 18.19
C TRP A 113 -11.61 7.09 19.02
N ARG A 114 -10.32 6.88 19.26
CA ARG A 114 -9.51 7.87 19.98
C ARG A 114 -9.44 9.19 19.19
N PRO A 115 -9.56 10.36 19.80
CA PRO A 115 -9.54 11.65 19.11
C PRO A 115 -8.32 11.87 18.22
N ALA A 116 -7.15 11.35 18.61
CA ALA A 116 -5.94 11.43 17.80
C ALA A 116 -6.04 10.63 16.50
N VAL A 117 -6.74 9.49 16.50
CA VAL A 117 -6.98 8.66 15.30
C VAL A 117 -7.96 9.39 14.37
N VAL A 118 -9.10 9.81 14.91
CA VAL A 118 -10.11 10.57 14.15
C VAL A 118 -9.50 11.84 13.54
N GLY A 119 -8.71 12.59 14.30
CA GLY A 119 -8.03 13.80 13.83
C GLY A 119 -7.06 13.53 12.67
N GLN A 120 -6.32 12.42 12.74
CA GLN A 120 -5.40 12.03 11.67
C GLN A 120 -6.15 11.59 10.41
N CYS A 121 -7.18 10.76 10.53
CA CYS A 121 -8.03 10.33 9.41
C CYS A 121 -8.72 11.54 8.75
N LYS A 122 -9.25 12.46 9.56
CA LYS A 122 -9.84 13.71 9.07
C LYS A 122 -8.86 14.51 8.23
N SER A 123 -7.63 14.67 8.68
CA SER A 123 -6.58 15.41 7.93
C SER A 123 -6.30 14.80 6.56
N TRP A 124 -6.28 13.46 6.46
CA TRP A 124 -6.09 12.79 5.17
C TRP A 124 -7.30 12.93 4.24
N ILE A 125 -8.51 12.75 4.76
CA ILE A 125 -9.75 12.90 3.97
C ILE A 125 -9.90 14.34 3.48
N GLU A 126 -9.65 15.34 4.33
CA GLU A 126 -9.72 16.77 3.94
C GLU A 126 -8.62 17.17 2.95
N GLY A 127 -7.47 16.49 2.98
CA GLY A 127 -6.39 16.65 1.99
C GLY A 127 -6.68 16.03 0.62
N GLY A 128 -7.75 15.24 0.49
CA GLY A 128 -8.13 14.49 -0.70
C GLY A 128 -7.38 13.17 -0.82
N LEU A 129 -8.14 12.08 -0.83
CA LEU A 129 -7.57 10.73 -0.98
C LEU A 129 -7.08 10.49 -2.41
N GLN A 130 -5.96 9.82 -2.54
CA GLN A 130 -5.35 9.51 -3.83
C GLN A 130 -5.34 8.00 -4.09
N PRO A 131 -5.45 7.55 -5.35
CA PRO A 131 -5.30 6.15 -5.70
C PRO A 131 -3.98 5.57 -5.17
N ARG A 132 -4.02 4.38 -4.57
CA ARG A 132 -2.86 3.69 -3.99
C ARG A 132 -2.48 2.48 -4.82
N ALA A 133 -1.21 2.40 -5.23
CA ALA A 133 -0.71 1.23 -5.94
C ALA A 133 -0.65 0.02 -5.00
N VAL A 134 -1.36 -1.05 -5.38
CA VAL A 134 -1.48 -2.30 -4.60
C VAL A 134 -0.56 -3.42 -5.13
N THR A 135 0.28 -3.12 -6.11
CA THR A 135 1.28 -4.04 -6.64
C THR A 135 2.66 -3.42 -6.68
N ARG A 136 3.70 -4.25 -6.74
CA ARG A 136 5.11 -3.83 -6.83
C ARG A 136 5.89 -4.75 -7.76
N ASP A 137 6.89 -4.21 -8.45
CA ASP A 137 7.87 -4.97 -9.22
C ASP A 137 8.94 -5.56 -8.28
N LEU A 138 8.65 -6.72 -7.72
CA LEU A 138 9.51 -7.43 -6.77
C LEU A 138 9.41 -8.94 -7.01
N ASP A 139 10.49 -9.66 -6.66
CA ASP A 139 10.54 -11.11 -6.81
C ASP A 139 9.92 -11.86 -5.63
N TRP A 140 9.89 -11.24 -4.46
CA TRP A 140 9.40 -11.84 -3.23
C TRP A 140 8.06 -11.23 -2.80
N GLY A 141 7.11 -12.08 -2.45
CA GLY A 141 5.77 -11.71 -1.99
C GLY A 141 4.68 -12.57 -2.62
N VAL A 142 3.42 -12.20 -2.37
CA VAL A 142 2.25 -12.82 -3.02
C VAL A 142 2.22 -12.39 -4.48
N LYS A 143 2.34 -13.33 -5.40
CA LYS A 143 2.35 -13.02 -6.84
C LYS A 143 1.00 -12.45 -7.29
N VAL A 144 1.02 -11.46 -8.17
CA VAL A 144 -0.20 -10.90 -8.78
C VAL A 144 -0.89 -12.00 -9.60
N PRO A 145 -2.14 -12.36 -9.27
CA PRO A 145 -2.76 -13.59 -9.77
C PRO A 145 -3.56 -13.41 -11.05
N VAL A 146 -3.36 -12.32 -11.79
CA VAL A 146 -4.12 -11.97 -13.01
C VAL A 146 -3.19 -11.75 -14.20
N ALA A 147 -3.75 -11.70 -15.40
CA ALA A 147 -2.99 -11.45 -16.62
C ALA A 147 -2.25 -10.10 -16.56
N GLY A 148 -1.00 -10.06 -17.02
CA GLY A 148 -0.14 -8.88 -16.92
C GLY A 148 0.57 -8.72 -15.58
N GLY A 149 0.35 -9.64 -14.63
CA GLY A 149 0.98 -9.64 -13.30
C GLY A 149 2.36 -10.28 -13.24
N ASP A 150 2.91 -10.74 -14.36
CA ASP A 150 4.22 -11.38 -14.39
C ASP A 150 5.33 -10.46 -13.85
N GLY A 151 6.18 -11.00 -12.97
CA GLY A 151 7.24 -10.24 -12.31
C GLY A 151 6.75 -9.26 -11.23
N LYS A 152 5.48 -9.36 -10.83
CA LYS A 152 4.88 -8.48 -9.82
C LYS A 152 4.34 -9.24 -8.62
N VAL A 153 4.33 -8.55 -7.49
CA VAL A 153 3.75 -9.04 -6.23
C VAL A 153 2.75 -8.03 -5.68
N LEU A 154 1.87 -8.49 -4.82
CA LEU A 154 0.99 -7.61 -4.04
C LEU A 154 1.83 -6.74 -3.11
N TYR A 155 1.39 -5.50 -2.93
CA TYR A 155 2.05 -4.58 -2.00
C TYR A 155 1.74 -5.00 -0.56
N VAL A 156 2.77 -5.00 0.29
CA VAL A 156 2.67 -5.48 1.67
C VAL A 156 1.54 -4.84 2.49
N TRP A 157 1.24 -3.56 2.27
CA TRP A 157 0.15 -2.88 2.99
C TRP A 157 -1.24 -3.15 2.41
N PHE A 158 -1.31 -3.82 1.27
CA PHE A 158 -2.55 -4.38 0.73
C PHE A 158 -2.79 -5.80 1.26
N ASP A 159 -1.77 -6.65 1.27
CA ASP A 159 -1.95 -8.04 1.70
C ASP A 159 -1.85 -8.25 3.22
N ALA A 160 -1.18 -7.36 3.96
CA ALA A 160 -1.02 -7.47 5.41
C ALA A 160 -2.35 -7.47 6.19
N PRO A 161 -3.34 -6.60 5.90
CA PRO A 161 -4.68 -6.70 6.52
C PRO A 161 -5.36 -8.04 6.26
N ILE A 162 -5.24 -8.57 5.05
CA ILE A 162 -5.77 -9.88 4.66
C ILE A 162 -5.13 -11.01 5.49
N GLY A 163 -3.94 -10.76 6.04
CA GLY A 163 -3.26 -11.66 6.96
C GLY A 163 -4.08 -12.01 8.20
N TYR A 164 -4.84 -11.06 8.74
CA TYR A 164 -5.74 -11.30 9.88
C TYR A 164 -6.89 -12.24 9.49
N ILE A 165 -7.46 -12.05 8.29
CA ILE A 165 -8.50 -12.95 7.74
C ILE A 165 -7.91 -14.34 7.51
N SER A 166 -6.72 -14.44 6.93
CA SER A 166 -6.03 -15.71 6.69
C SER A 166 -5.73 -16.45 7.99
N ALA A 167 -5.33 -15.73 9.04
CA ALA A 167 -5.09 -16.30 10.36
C ALA A 167 -6.39 -16.85 10.98
N THR A 168 -7.50 -16.12 10.86
CA THR A 168 -8.83 -16.57 11.31
C THR A 168 -9.27 -17.80 10.52
N LYS A 169 -9.11 -17.83 9.19
CA LYS A 169 -9.39 -19.00 8.34
C LYS A 169 -8.57 -20.23 8.80
N GLN A 170 -7.26 -20.03 9.05
CA GLN A 170 -6.40 -21.13 9.49
C GLN A 170 -6.81 -21.65 10.88
N TRP A 171 -7.11 -20.74 11.81
CA TRP A 171 -7.60 -21.12 13.14
C TRP A 171 -8.92 -21.88 13.05
N ALA A 172 -9.86 -21.45 12.22
CA ALA A 172 -11.14 -22.09 12.04
C ALA A 172 -10.99 -23.53 11.51
N ILE A 173 -10.14 -23.73 10.51
CA ILE A 173 -9.81 -25.07 9.98
C ILE A 173 -9.24 -25.95 11.09
N ASN A 174 -8.30 -25.45 11.87
CA ASN A 174 -7.65 -26.22 12.94
C ASN A 174 -8.60 -26.59 14.08
N ASN A 175 -9.74 -25.90 14.22
CA ASN A 175 -10.71 -26.08 15.29
C ASN A 175 -12.09 -26.56 14.80
N ASP A 176 -12.19 -26.96 13.53
CA ASP A 176 -13.45 -27.38 12.90
C ASP A 176 -14.57 -26.34 13.09
N LYS A 177 -14.26 -25.08 12.79
CA LYS A 177 -15.15 -23.91 12.89
C LYS A 177 -15.35 -23.24 11.53
N ASP A 178 -16.45 -22.49 11.42
CA ASP A 178 -16.61 -21.53 10.32
C ASP A 178 -15.94 -20.20 10.70
N TRP A 179 -15.15 -19.64 9.78
CA TRP A 179 -14.46 -18.37 9.98
C TRP A 179 -15.32 -17.15 9.64
N LYS A 180 -16.31 -17.32 8.75
CA LYS A 180 -17.12 -16.23 8.20
C LYS A 180 -17.85 -15.39 9.25
N PRO A 181 -18.48 -15.97 10.29
CA PRO A 181 -19.16 -15.15 11.31
C PRO A 181 -18.24 -14.16 12.02
N TYR A 182 -16.93 -14.46 12.12
CA TYR A 182 -15.97 -13.57 12.77
C TYR A 182 -15.68 -12.31 11.96
N TRP A 183 -16.02 -12.27 10.67
CA TRP A 183 -15.75 -11.14 9.76
C TRP A 183 -17.02 -10.56 9.13
N ASN A 184 -18.04 -11.38 8.88
CA ASN A 184 -19.21 -10.99 8.08
C ASN A 184 -20.51 -10.90 8.90
N ASP A 185 -20.50 -11.27 10.19
CA ASP A 185 -21.69 -11.13 11.04
C ASP A 185 -21.84 -9.66 11.48
N PRO A 186 -22.99 -9.01 11.24
CA PRO A 186 -23.22 -7.60 11.63
C PRO A 186 -23.11 -7.36 13.15
N GLU A 187 -23.26 -8.39 13.97
CA GLU A 187 -23.10 -8.29 15.42
C GLU A 187 -21.64 -8.48 15.88
N THR A 188 -20.75 -8.88 14.98
CA THR A 188 -19.33 -9.02 15.30
C THR A 188 -18.68 -7.65 15.44
N LYS A 189 -18.01 -7.44 16.58
CA LYS A 189 -17.22 -6.24 16.83
C LYS A 189 -15.75 -6.51 16.55
N LEU A 190 -15.20 -5.86 15.53
CA LEU A 190 -13.77 -5.88 15.23
C LEU A 190 -13.03 -4.82 16.06
N VAL A 191 -12.00 -5.21 16.80
CA VAL A 191 -11.19 -4.31 17.63
C VAL A 191 -9.74 -4.34 17.15
N HIS A 192 -9.25 -3.20 16.66
CA HIS A 192 -7.88 -3.05 16.18
C HIS A 192 -6.93 -2.55 17.27
N PHE A 193 -5.82 -3.27 17.46
CA PHE A 193 -4.68 -2.82 18.28
C PHE A 193 -3.52 -2.48 17.35
N ILE A 194 -3.42 -1.22 16.96
CA ILE A 194 -2.52 -0.75 15.91
C ILE A 194 -1.59 0.33 16.46
N GLY A 195 -0.30 0.25 16.08
CA GLY A 195 0.67 1.30 16.38
C GLY A 195 0.33 2.62 15.66
N LYS A 196 0.73 3.74 16.25
CA LYS A 196 0.46 5.08 15.71
C LYS A 196 0.82 5.24 14.23
N ASP A 197 1.93 4.65 13.82
CA ASP A 197 2.45 4.77 12.45
C ASP A 197 1.64 3.98 11.41
N ASN A 198 0.74 3.08 11.88
CA ASN A 198 -0.10 2.24 11.04
C ASN A 198 -1.57 2.66 11.03
N ILE A 199 -1.91 3.83 11.54
CA ILE A 199 -3.31 4.32 11.55
C ILE A 199 -3.90 4.34 10.13
N CYS A 200 -3.10 4.67 9.11
CA CYS A 200 -3.55 4.69 7.72
C CYS A 200 -4.04 3.32 7.20
N LEU A 201 -3.63 2.24 7.82
CA LEU A 201 -4.07 0.89 7.46
C LEU A 201 -5.57 0.69 7.66
N LEU A 202 -6.17 1.38 8.65
CA LEU A 202 -7.59 1.26 8.97
C LEU A 202 -8.48 1.66 7.80
N TYR A 203 -8.25 2.84 7.19
CA TYR A 203 -9.11 3.31 6.11
C TYR A 203 -8.86 2.58 4.78
N THR A 204 -7.70 1.97 4.60
CA THR A 204 -7.42 1.20 3.37
C THR A 204 -8.01 -0.21 3.40
N SER A 205 -8.10 -0.84 4.58
CA SER A 205 -8.71 -2.16 4.70
C SER A 205 -10.23 -2.10 4.59
N ASP A 206 -10.86 -1.11 5.21
CA ASP A 206 -12.33 -1.01 5.19
C ASP A 206 -12.88 -0.60 3.82
N ALA A 207 -12.13 0.20 3.05
CA ALA A 207 -12.51 0.56 1.67
C ALA A 207 -12.39 -0.61 0.66
N ALA A 208 -11.77 -1.71 1.02
CA ALA A 208 -11.63 -2.89 0.16
C ALA A 208 -12.71 -3.96 0.41
N ASP A 209 -13.48 -3.84 1.51
CA ASP A 209 -14.50 -4.81 1.92
C ASP A 209 -15.93 -4.46 1.44
N ASP A 210 -16.16 -3.25 0.89
CA ASP A 210 -17.39 -2.81 0.24
C ASP A 210 -17.35 -3.07 -1.28
#